data_5c218e8d466251a8b011d3217253d7d6
#
_entry.id   5c218e8d466251a8b011d3217253d7d6
#
_cell.length_a   1.000
_cell.length_b   1.000
_cell.length_c   1.000
_cell.angle_alpha   90.00
_cell.angle_beta   90.00
_cell.angle_gamma   90.00
#
_symmetry.space_group_name_H-M   'P 1'
#
loop_
_entity.id
_entity.type
_entity.pdbx_description
1 polymer ?
#
loop_
_entity_poly.entity_id
_entity_poly.type
_entity_poly.pdbx_seq_one_letter_code
_entity_poly.pdbx_strand_id
1 'polypeptide(L)'
;MSQANLSEVLFKPRFKHPETSTLVRRFNHGAQPSVQSALDGKTIPHWYRMVNRLMWIWRGVDPREILEVQARIVMSEAERTDKELYDTVIGYRGGNWIYEWAKQAMDWQQKASMEEDPQVSGRHWLHASTLYNIAAYPHLKGDELAEQAQALANRAYEEAAQRLPGTLREMEFAVTGGAPITGFLHMPKGDGPFPTVLMCGGLDSMQTDYYSLYERYFAPRGIAMLTLDM
;
A
#
# COMPACT_ATOMS: atom_id res chain seq x y z
N MET A 1 37.25 0.48 -3.29
CA MET A 1 36.37 0.67 -2.13
C MET A 1 34.93 0.80 -2.71
N SER A 2 34.12 -0.21 -2.53
CA SER A 2 32.71 -0.16 -2.93
C SER A 2 32.03 0.91 -2.07
N GLN A 3 31.50 1.95 -2.68
CA GLN A 3 30.68 2.93 -1.98
C GLN A 3 29.46 2.17 -1.44
N ALA A 4 29.35 2.07 -0.11
CA ALA A 4 28.18 1.49 0.51
C ALA A 4 26.95 2.29 0.04
N ASN A 5 25.95 1.60 -0.48
CA ASN A 5 24.71 2.23 -0.91
C ASN A 5 24.07 2.89 0.31
N LEU A 6 23.88 4.20 0.26
CA LEU A 6 23.35 4.99 1.37
C LEU A 6 21.99 4.45 1.82
N SER A 7 21.17 3.98 0.88
CA SER A 7 19.89 3.35 1.19
C SER A 7 20.04 2.07 2.02
N GLU A 8 21.04 1.25 1.75
CA GLU A 8 21.32 0.04 2.54
C GLU A 8 21.82 0.37 3.95
N VAL A 9 22.48 1.51 4.12
CA VAL A 9 22.97 1.98 5.43
C VAL A 9 21.82 2.58 6.24
N LEU A 10 20.98 3.40 5.61
CA LEU A 10 19.86 4.10 6.26
C LEU A 10 18.66 3.18 6.55
N PHE A 11 18.39 2.23 5.64
CA PHE A 11 17.31 1.26 5.75
C PHE A 11 17.83 -0.13 6.07
N LYS A 12 18.80 -0.23 6.98
CA LYS A 12 19.31 -1.52 7.43
C LYS A 12 18.18 -2.32 8.05
N PRO A 13 17.69 -3.36 7.38
CA PRO A 13 16.51 -4.09 7.85
C PRO A 13 16.83 -4.80 9.18
N ARG A 14 15.85 -4.81 10.10
CA ARG A 14 15.94 -5.54 11.37
C ARG A 14 16.08 -7.04 11.15
N PHE A 15 15.56 -7.51 10.02
CA PHE A 15 15.63 -8.92 9.62
C PHE A 15 16.61 -9.07 8.47
N LYS A 16 17.22 -10.24 8.40
CA LYS A 16 18.15 -10.58 7.33
C LYS A 16 17.49 -10.51 5.94
N HIS A 17 16.18 -10.78 5.85
CA HIS A 17 15.38 -10.77 4.63
C HIS A 17 13.98 -10.24 4.96
N PRO A 18 13.78 -8.92 5.11
CA PRO A 18 12.52 -8.35 5.60
C PRO A 18 11.31 -8.69 4.72
N GLU A 19 11.45 -8.64 3.40
CA GLU A 19 10.34 -8.89 2.46
C GLU A 19 9.93 -10.35 2.39
N THR A 20 10.77 -11.26 2.86
CA THR A 20 10.57 -12.70 2.72
C THR A 20 10.55 -13.45 4.04
N SER A 21 10.86 -12.75 5.15
CA SER A 21 11.32 -13.34 6.39
C SER A 21 10.39 -14.40 6.98
N THR A 22 9.10 -14.16 7.01
CA THR A 22 8.14 -15.08 7.64
C THR A 22 7.29 -15.86 6.67
N LEU A 23 6.85 -15.27 5.59
CA LEU A 23 5.98 -15.92 4.62
C LEU A 23 6.74 -16.96 3.81
N VAL A 24 7.89 -16.62 3.22
CA VAL A 24 8.67 -17.56 2.43
C VAL A 24 9.14 -18.74 3.27
N ARG A 25 9.56 -18.52 4.53
CA ARG A 25 9.92 -19.62 5.44
C ARG A 25 8.77 -20.56 5.76
N ARG A 26 7.54 -20.07 5.86
CA ARG A 26 6.37 -20.91 6.08
C ARG A 26 6.03 -21.75 4.86
N PHE A 27 6.27 -21.25 3.67
CA PHE A 27 6.01 -21.96 2.42
C PHE A 27 7.08 -22.99 2.07
N ASN A 28 8.34 -22.80 2.50
CA ASN A 28 9.44 -23.73 2.23
C ASN A 28 9.33 -25.08 3.00
N HIS A 29 8.27 -25.30 3.76
CA HIS A 29 7.98 -26.60 4.39
C HIS A 29 7.16 -27.55 3.49
N GLY A 30 7.36 -27.54 2.18
CA GLY A 30 6.87 -28.59 1.28
C GLY A 30 5.64 -28.24 0.43
N ALA A 31 5.04 -27.08 0.59
CA ALA A 31 4.01 -26.60 -0.34
C ALA A 31 4.55 -25.39 -1.11
N GLN A 32 4.56 -25.46 -2.43
CA GLN A 32 4.85 -24.28 -3.24
C GLN A 32 3.76 -23.23 -3.01
N PRO A 33 4.11 -21.96 -2.78
CA PRO A 33 3.10 -20.90 -2.66
C PRO A 33 2.35 -20.80 -3.99
N SER A 34 1.08 -21.13 -3.96
CA SER A 34 0.21 -20.95 -5.11
C SER A 34 -0.63 -19.70 -4.90
N VAL A 35 -0.36 -18.66 -5.66
CA VAL A 35 -1.21 -17.50 -5.75
C VAL A 35 -2.25 -17.77 -6.84
N GLN A 36 -3.53 -17.71 -6.47
CA GLN A 36 -4.60 -17.82 -7.45
C GLN A 36 -4.90 -16.45 -8.04
N SER A 37 -5.01 -16.39 -9.37
CA SER A 37 -5.52 -15.22 -10.04
C SER A 37 -6.98 -15.00 -9.64
N ALA A 38 -7.31 -13.81 -9.17
CA ALA A 38 -8.69 -13.43 -8.84
C ALA A 38 -9.61 -13.40 -10.06
N LEU A 39 -9.04 -13.32 -11.29
CA LEU A 39 -9.80 -13.23 -12.54
C LEU A 39 -10.27 -14.59 -13.07
N ASP A 40 -9.45 -15.62 -12.98
CA ASP A 40 -9.69 -16.90 -13.63
C ASP A 40 -9.40 -18.11 -12.72
N GLY A 41 -9.05 -17.88 -11.48
CA GLY A 41 -8.71 -18.92 -10.52
C GLY A 41 -7.43 -19.69 -10.82
N LYS A 42 -6.69 -19.31 -11.87
CA LYS A 42 -5.45 -19.99 -12.22
C LYS A 42 -4.33 -19.64 -11.24
N THR A 43 -3.50 -20.60 -10.96
CA THR A 43 -2.29 -20.39 -10.18
C THR A 43 -1.31 -19.51 -10.94
N ILE A 44 -0.79 -18.48 -10.28
CA ILE A 44 0.29 -17.63 -10.80
C ILE A 44 1.60 -18.18 -10.22
N PRO A 45 2.43 -18.84 -11.03
CA PRO A 45 3.69 -19.40 -10.57
C PRO A 45 4.70 -18.27 -10.26
N HIS A 46 5.71 -18.60 -9.46
CA HIS A 46 6.86 -17.74 -9.19
C HIS A 46 6.60 -16.45 -8.40
N TRP A 47 5.46 -16.35 -7.72
CA TRP A 47 5.15 -15.26 -6.80
C TRP A 47 4.71 -15.80 -5.45
N TYR A 48 5.25 -15.27 -4.35
CA TYR A 48 4.78 -15.61 -3.01
C TYR A 48 3.78 -14.57 -2.47
N ARG A 49 3.81 -13.34 -2.99
CA ARG A 49 2.85 -12.29 -2.65
C ARG A 49 1.55 -12.55 -3.38
N MET A 50 0.43 -12.32 -2.70
CA MET A 50 -0.86 -12.41 -3.36
C MET A 50 -0.99 -11.28 -4.38
N VAL A 51 -0.99 -11.66 -5.66
CA VAL A 51 -1.09 -10.69 -6.76
C VAL A 51 -2.56 -10.37 -7.00
N ASN A 52 -3.10 -9.48 -6.18
CA ASN A 52 -4.52 -9.11 -6.19
C ASN A 52 -4.83 -8.06 -7.26
N ARG A 53 -4.50 -8.35 -8.52
CA ARG A 53 -4.63 -7.41 -9.65
C ARG A 53 -6.03 -6.84 -9.78
N LEU A 54 -7.07 -7.66 -9.62
CA LEU A 54 -8.45 -7.21 -9.75
C LEU A 54 -8.80 -6.16 -8.68
N MET A 55 -8.39 -6.39 -7.45
CA MET A 55 -8.60 -5.44 -6.36
C MET A 55 -7.88 -4.12 -6.62
N TRP A 56 -6.64 -4.17 -7.11
CA TRP A 56 -5.88 -2.95 -7.44
C TRP A 56 -6.51 -2.17 -8.58
N ILE A 57 -7.02 -2.88 -9.62
CA ILE A 57 -7.76 -2.25 -10.71
C ILE A 57 -9.04 -1.58 -10.19
N TRP A 58 -9.77 -2.22 -9.29
CA TRP A 58 -10.94 -1.62 -8.65
C TRP A 58 -10.61 -0.38 -7.81
N ARG A 59 -9.41 -0.34 -7.23
CA ARG A 59 -8.88 0.84 -6.54
C ARG A 59 -8.34 1.92 -7.48
N GLY A 60 -8.39 1.70 -8.78
CA GLY A 60 -8.07 2.68 -9.82
C GLY A 60 -6.65 2.56 -10.40
N VAL A 61 -5.92 1.49 -10.12
CA VAL A 61 -4.60 1.26 -10.72
C VAL A 61 -4.76 0.74 -12.16
N ASP A 62 -4.09 1.39 -13.10
CA ASP A 62 -4.10 0.94 -14.49
C ASP A 62 -3.45 -0.45 -14.63
N PRO A 63 -4.09 -1.41 -15.31
CA PRO A 63 -3.52 -2.72 -15.56
C PRO A 63 -2.13 -2.68 -16.21
N ARG A 64 -1.86 -1.67 -17.06
CA ARG A 64 -0.56 -1.49 -17.70
C ARG A 64 0.52 -1.11 -16.68
N GLU A 65 0.19 -0.21 -15.76
CA GLU A 65 1.07 0.18 -14.66
C GLU A 65 1.44 -1.02 -13.79
N ILE A 66 0.47 -1.90 -13.48
CA ILE A 66 0.73 -3.14 -12.75
C ILE A 66 1.73 -4.03 -13.53
N LEU A 67 1.50 -4.22 -14.82
CA LEU A 67 2.36 -5.05 -15.67
C LEU A 67 3.78 -4.48 -15.78
N GLU A 68 3.93 -3.16 -15.89
CA GLU A 68 5.24 -2.50 -15.95
C GLU A 68 6.04 -2.70 -14.66
N VAL A 69 5.40 -2.52 -13.50
CA VAL A 69 6.07 -2.77 -12.21
C VAL A 69 6.47 -4.24 -12.09
N GLN A 70 5.57 -5.15 -12.40
CA GLN A 70 5.85 -6.60 -12.34
C GLN A 70 6.95 -7.02 -13.31
N ALA A 71 6.99 -6.43 -14.51
CA ALA A 71 8.06 -6.70 -15.48
C ALA A 71 9.44 -6.29 -14.93
N ARG A 72 9.55 -5.12 -14.29
CA ARG A 72 10.81 -4.69 -13.66
C ARG A 72 11.27 -5.66 -12.57
N ILE A 73 10.34 -6.19 -11.78
CA ILE A 73 10.64 -7.20 -10.74
C ILE A 73 11.15 -8.49 -11.39
N VAL A 74 10.46 -9.00 -12.41
CA VAL A 74 10.82 -10.24 -13.10
C VAL A 74 12.17 -10.14 -13.80
N MET A 75 12.44 -9.02 -14.46
CA MET A 75 13.66 -8.80 -15.24
C MET A 75 14.90 -8.52 -14.39
N SER A 76 14.75 -8.34 -13.09
CA SER A 76 15.88 -8.06 -12.20
C SER A 76 16.78 -9.29 -12.05
N GLU A 77 18.08 -9.07 -12.22
CA GLU A 77 19.13 -10.06 -11.98
C GLU A 77 19.67 -10.00 -10.53
N ALA A 78 19.09 -9.15 -9.67
CA ALA A 78 19.52 -9.01 -8.30
C ALA A 78 19.30 -10.31 -7.51
N GLU A 79 20.12 -10.49 -6.47
CA GLU A 79 20.06 -11.66 -5.60
C GLU A 79 18.66 -11.82 -4.97
N ARG A 80 18.16 -13.06 -4.97
CA ARG A 80 16.87 -13.45 -4.37
C ARG A 80 17.11 -14.44 -3.23
N THR A 81 16.25 -14.38 -2.23
CA THR A 81 16.24 -15.40 -1.16
C THR A 81 15.73 -16.75 -1.66
N ASP A 82 14.86 -16.74 -2.67
CA ASP A 82 14.37 -17.92 -3.37
C ASP A 82 14.42 -17.64 -4.88
N LYS A 83 15.21 -18.45 -5.61
CA LYS A 83 15.41 -18.26 -7.05
C LYS A 83 14.18 -18.60 -7.89
N GLU A 84 13.26 -19.39 -7.32
CA GLU A 84 12.00 -19.75 -7.98
C GLU A 84 10.92 -18.66 -7.84
N LEU A 85 11.16 -17.66 -6.99
CA LEU A 85 10.19 -16.60 -6.71
C LEU A 85 10.72 -15.22 -7.13
N TYR A 86 10.01 -14.55 -8.01
CA TYR A 86 10.41 -13.24 -8.56
C TYR A 86 10.46 -12.14 -7.50
N ASP A 87 9.52 -12.13 -6.55
CA ASP A 87 9.33 -11.10 -5.54
C ASP A 87 10.10 -11.33 -4.24
N THR A 88 11.26 -11.96 -4.34
CA THR A 88 12.15 -12.25 -3.21
C THR A 88 13.52 -11.58 -3.34
N VAL A 89 13.64 -10.53 -4.14
CA VAL A 89 14.87 -9.75 -4.27
C VAL A 89 15.26 -9.12 -2.93
N ILE A 90 16.51 -9.30 -2.54
CA ILE A 90 17.04 -8.87 -1.25
C ILE A 90 17.44 -7.39 -1.30
N GLY A 91 17.04 -6.64 -0.28
CA GLY A 91 17.44 -5.25 -0.06
C GLY A 91 16.61 -4.27 -0.90
N TYR A 92 16.67 -2.98 -0.52
CA TYR A 92 15.93 -1.91 -1.18
C TYR A 92 16.65 -1.47 -2.46
N ARG A 93 16.36 -2.16 -3.56
CA ARG A 93 17.00 -1.99 -4.88
C ARG A 93 16.09 -2.42 -6.02
N GLY A 94 16.53 -2.16 -7.26
CA GLY A 94 15.80 -2.57 -8.47
C GLY A 94 15.43 -4.05 -8.46
N GLY A 95 14.16 -4.32 -8.74
CA GLY A 95 13.56 -5.65 -8.67
C GLY A 95 12.98 -6.05 -7.32
N ASN A 96 13.31 -5.34 -6.23
CA ASN A 96 12.65 -5.56 -4.95
C ASN A 96 11.20 -5.06 -5.02
N TRP A 97 10.28 -5.83 -4.46
CA TRP A 97 8.84 -5.51 -4.50
C TRP A 97 8.54 -4.12 -3.96
N ILE A 98 8.99 -3.83 -2.74
CA ILE A 98 8.71 -2.54 -2.08
C ILE A 98 9.36 -1.40 -2.86
N TYR A 99 10.58 -1.60 -3.33
CA TYR A 99 11.32 -0.60 -4.13
C TYR A 99 10.57 -0.24 -5.41
N GLU A 100 10.13 -1.24 -6.19
CA GLU A 100 9.52 -0.98 -7.50
C GLU A 100 8.14 -0.32 -7.39
N TRP A 101 7.33 -0.76 -6.43
CA TRP A 101 6.03 -0.15 -6.18
C TRP A 101 6.16 1.25 -5.54
N ALA A 102 7.09 1.44 -4.58
CA ALA A 102 7.34 2.74 -4.00
C ALA A 102 7.89 3.74 -5.01
N LYS A 103 8.77 3.30 -5.92
CA LYS A 103 9.26 4.13 -7.03
C LYS A 103 8.11 4.60 -7.91
N GLN A 104 7.19 3.70 -8.27
CA GLN A 104 6.01 4.06 -9.05
C GLN A 104 5.11 5.06 -8.30
N ALA A 105 4.94 4.87 -7.00
CA ALA A 105 4.21 5.82 -6.14
C ALA A 105 4.88 7.19 -6.08
N MET A 106 6.21 7.24 -5.98
CA MET A 106 6.98 8.49 -5.98
C MET A 106 6.81 9.29 -7.28
N ASP A 107 6.73 8.62 -8.43
CA ASP A 107 6.48 9.30 -9.71
C ASP A 107 5.10 10.00 -9.71
N TRP A 108 4.08 9.38 -9.14
CA TRP A 108 2.76 9.99 -8.96
C TRP A 108 2.75 11.09 -7.91
N GLN A 109 3.49 10.92 -6.82
CA GLN A 109 3.69 11.96 -5.82
C GLN A 109 4.36 13.20 -6.41
N GLN A 110 5.35 13.02 -7.27
CA GLN A 110 5.99 14.12 -7.98
C GLN A 110 4.99 14.84 -8.90
N LYS A 111 4.22 14.10 -9.70
CA LYS A 111 3.16 14.68 -10.54
C LYS A 111 2.16 15.47 -9.70
N ALA A 112 1.72 14.90 -8.57
CA ALA A 112 0.80 15.58 -7.66
C ALA A 112 1.35 16.90 -7.11
N SER A 113 2.65 16.92 -6.78
CA SER A 113 3.31 18.11 -6.23
C SER A 113 3.51 19.22 -7.27
N MET A 114 3.53 18.88 -8.56
CA MET A 114 3.70 19.82 -9.67
C MET A 114 2.36 20.27 -10.29
N GLU A 115 1.26 19.62 -9.92
CA GLU A 115 -0.08 19.90 -10.45
C GLU A 115 -0.68 21.13 -9.78
N GLU A 116 -1.15 22.08 -10.58
CA GLU A 116 -1.75 23.34 -10.12
C GLU A 116 -3.23 23.19 -9.74
N ASP A 117 -3.96 22.30 -10.41
CA ASP A 117 -5.35 22.02 -10.06
C ASP A 117 -5.44 21.18 -8.79
N PRO A 118 -6.01 21.70 -7.69
CA PRO A 118 -6.05 20.97 -6.43
C PRO A 118 -6.77 19.61 -6.52
N GLN A 119 -7.82 19.53 -7.36
CA GLN A 119 -8.56 18.26 -7.47
C GLN A 119 -7.77 17.22 -8.24
N VAL A 120 -7.10 17.60 -9.31
CA VAL A 120 -6.21 16.72 -10.08
C VAL A 120 -5.01 16.28 -9.21
N SER A 121 -4.37 17.25 -8.53
CA SER A 121 -3.31 16.99 -7.56
C SER A 121 -3.77 16.01 -6.49
N GLY A 122 -4.94 16.22 -5.90
CA GLY A 122 -5.52 15.32 -4.89
C GLY A 122 -5.74 13.90 -5.42
N ARG A 123 -6.14 13.75 -6.69
CA ARG A 123 -6.27 12.42 -7.33
C ARG A 123 -4.92 11.73 -7.52
N HIS A 124 -3.89 12.48 -7.91
CA HIS A 124 -2.54 11.94 -8.04
C HIS A 124 -1.99 11.49 -6.68
N TRP A 125 -2.21 12.28 -5.61
CA TRP A 125 -1.84 11.88 -4.24
C TRP A 125 -2.56 10.62 -3.78
N LEU A 126 -3.86 10.50 -4.05
CA LEU A 126 -4.65 9.32 -3.71
C LEU A 126 -4.14 8.08 -4.45
N HIS A 127 -3.77 8.23 -5.72
CA HIS A 127 -3.17 7.15 -6.50
C HIS A 127 -1.80 6.74 -5.94
N ALA A 128 -0.95 7.71 -5.60
CA ALA A 128 0.33 7.42 -4.93
C ALA A 128 0.13 6.64 -3.62
N SER A 129 -0.86 7.03 -2.80
CA SER A 129 -1.22 6.29 -1.58
C SER A 129 -1.58 4.83 -1.87
N THR A 130 -2.40 4.58 -2.90
CA THR A 130 -2.77 3.22 -3.31
C THR A 130 -1.54 2.39 -3.70
N LEU A 131 -0.60 2.97 -4.45
CA LEU A 131 0.62 2.27 -4.86
C LEU A 131 1.58 2.00 -3.68
N TYR A 132 1.67 2.92 -2.72
CA TYR A 132 2.42 2.67 -1.48
C TYR A 132 1.77 1.56 -0.64
N ASN A 133 0.45 1.46 -0.60
CA ASN A 133 -0.24 0.33 0.04
C ASN A 133 0.11 -1.00 -0.63
N ILE A 134 0.20 -1.03 -1.96
CA ILE A 134 0.64 -2.23 -2.70
C ILE A 134 2.12 -2.54 -2.37
N ALA A 135 2.97 -1.52 -2.25
CA ALA A 135 4.37 -1.70 -1.84
C ALA A 135 4.46 -2.33 -0.44
N ALA A 136 3.64 -1.87 0.50
CA ALA A 136 3.60 -2.38 1.86
C ALA A 136 3.04 -3.81 1.98
N TYR A 137 2.29 -4.27 0.97
CA TYR A 137 1.60 -5.55 1.00
C TYR A 137 2.54 -6.75 0.71
N PRO A 138 2.40 -7.89 1.38
CA PRO A 138 1.62 -8.09 2.58
C PRO A 138 2.27 -7.43 3.80
N HIS A 139 1.45 -6.90 4.71
CA HIS A 139 1.94 -6.29 5.93
C HIS A 139 2.53 -7.34 6.86
N LEU A 140 3.84 -7.33 6.98
CA LEU A 140 4.55 -8.19 7.92
C LEU A 140 5.05 -7.36 9.09
N LYS A 141 4.55 -7.65 10.28
CA LYS A 141 5.02 -6.97 11.50
C LYS A 141 6.54 -7.11 11.62
N GLY A 142 7.20 -5.96 11.71
CA GLY A 142 8.65 -5.86 11.85
C GLY A 142 9.42 -5.89 10.52
N ASP A 143 8.72 -5.77 9.38
CA ASP A 143 9.33 -5.43 8.10
C ASP A 143 9.41 -3.90 7.99
N GLU A 144 10.60 -3.35 8.25
CA GLU A 144 10.80 -1.89 8.27
C GLU A 144 10.49 -1.23 6.92
N LEU A 145 10.74 -1.90 5.81
CA LEU A 145 10.45 -1.35 4.48
C LEU A 145 8.94 -1.29 4.24
N ALA A 146 8.21 -2.32 4.65
CA ALA A 146 6.75 -2.33 4.57
C ALA A 146 6.13 -1.28 5.50
N GLU A 147 6.63 -1.15 6.73
CA GLU A 147 6.18 -0.13 7.69
C GLU A 147 6.41 1.30 7.14
N GLN A 148 7.55 1.55 6.50
CA GLN A 148 7.85 2.83 5.86
C GLN A 148 6.96 3.10 4.65
N ALA A 149 6.72 2.10 3.80
CA ALA A 149 5.79 2.23 2.67
C ALA A 149 4.38 2.55 3.14
N GLN A 150 3.92 1.91 4.25
CA GLN A 150 2.63 2.22 4.86
C GLN A 150 2.56 3.65 5.40
N ALA A 151 3.60 4.11 6.08
CA ALA A 151 3.66 5.49 6.55
C ALA A 151 3.60 6.51 5.39
N LEU A 152 4.25 6.19 4.25
CA LEU A 152 4.16 7.00 3.04
C LEU A 152 2.76 6.96 2.40
N ALA A 153 2.09 5.80 2.46
CA ALA A 153 0.71 5.68 1.98
C ALA A 153 -0.25 6.59 2.78
N ASN A 154 -0.15 6.57 4.11
CA ASN A 154 -0.97 7.41 4.98
C ASN A 154 -0.70 8.90 4.73
N ARG A 155 0.57 9.30 4.64
CA ARG A 155 0.93 10.70 4.34
C ARG A 155 0.40 11.15 2.97
N ALA A 156 0.53 10.34 1.94
CA ALA A 156 0.00 10.65 0.61
C ALA A 156 -1.54 10.77 0.64
N TYR A 157 -2.19 9.96 1.46
CA TYR A 157 -3.63 10.01 1.65
C TYR A 157 -4.09 11.32 2.34
N GLU A 158 -3.38 11.76 3.36
CA GLU A 158 -3.64 13.02 4.04
C GLU A 158 -3.45 14.22 3.07
N GLU A 159 -2.42 14.20 2.25
CA GLU A 159 -2.19 15.20 1.20
C GLU A 159 -3.33 15.20 0.16
N ALA A 160 -3.85 14.04 -0.21
CA ALA A 160 -5.01 13.92 -1.08
C ALA A 160 -6.25 14.56 -0.43
N ALA A 161 -6.50 14.24 0.83
CA ALA A 161 -7.67 14.70 1.57
C ALA A 161 -7.71 16.22 1.76
N GLN A 162 -6.55 16.88 1.84
CA GLN A 162 -6.48 18.35 1.89
C GLN A 162 -6.92 19.04 0.58
N ARG A 163 -6.89 18.30 -0.54
CA ARG A 163 -7.16 18.81 -1.89
C ARG A 163 -8.50 18.33 -2.44
N LEU A 164 -9.00 17.22 -1.94
CA LEU A 164 -10.26 16.61 -2.35
C LEU A 164 -11.43 17.13 -1.49
N PRO A 165 -12.69 17.03 -1.99
CA PRO A 165 -13.85 17.51 -1.24
C PRO A 165 -14.06 16.79 0.09
N GLY A 166 -14.40 17.54 1.13
CA GLY A 166 -14.63 17.04 2.48
C GLY A 166 -13.51 17.44 3.44
N THR A 167 -13.53 16.87 4.63
CA THR A 167 -12.50 17.07 5.66
C THR A 167 -12.06 15.72 6.20
N LEU A 168 -10.76 15.54 6.36
CA LEU A 168 -10.18 14.38 7.02
C LEU A 168 -9.68 14.78 8.41
N ARG A 169 -9.96 13.93 9.39
CA ARG A 169 -9.38 14.02 10.73
C ARG A 169 -8.80 12.67 11.13
N GLU A 170 -7.54 12.65 11.49
CA GLU A 170 -6.97 11.49 12.18
C GLU A 170 -7.53 11.41 13.59
N MET A 171 -7.94 10.21 13.97
CA MET A 171 -8.54 9.90 15.29
C MET A 171 -7.69 8.85 15.98
N GLU A 172 -7.44 9.04 17.27
CA GLU A 172 -6.76 8.06 18.11
C GLU A 172 -7.71 7.59 19.20
N PHE A 173 -7.81 6.28 19.37
CA PHE A 173 -8.66 5.64 20.35
C PHE A 173 -7.80 4.85 21.33
N ALA A 174 -7.84 5.22 22.60
CA ALA A 174 -7.15 4.49 23.66
C ALA A 174 -7.79 3.10 23.85
N VAL A 175 -6.94 2.08 23.91
CA VAL A 175 -7.35 0.69 24.18
C VAL A 175 -6.78 0.25 25.52
N THR A 176 -7.64 -0.24 26.42
CA THR A 176 -7.20 -0.71 27.74
C THR A 176 -6.26 -1.90 27.58
N GLY A 177 -5.01 -1.75 28.01
CA GLY A 177 -3.99 -2.79 27.99
C GLY A 177 -3.37 -3.05 26.61
N GLY A 178 -3.63 -2.21 25.59
CA GLY A 178 -3.10 -2.31 24.25
C GLY A 178 -2.52 -1.00 23.73
N ALA A 179 -1.96 -1.06 22.52
CA ALA A 179 -1.60 0.14 21.78
C ALA A 179 -2.88 0.89 21.33
N PRO A 180 -2.84 2.23 21.22
CA PRO A 180 -3.99 2.97 20.69
C PRO A 180 -4.28 2.54 19.24
N ILE A 181 -5.55 2.58 18.87
CA ILE A 181 -6.02 2.37 17.50
C ILE A 181 -6.15 3.74 16.84
N THR A 182 -5.57 3.91 15.68
CA THR A 182 -5.73 5.11 14.85
C THR A 182 -6.69 4.86 13.70
N GLY A 183 -7.35 5.92 13.25
CA GLY A 183 -8.28 5.85 12.14
C GLY A 183 -8.48 7.18 11.46
N PHE A 184 -9.10 7.15 10.28
CA PHE A 184 -9.41 8.34 9.50
C PHE A 184 -10.92 8.61 9.52
N LEU A 185 -11.29 9.75 10.09
CA LEU A 185 -12.66 10.26 10.04
C LEU A 185 -12.82 11.21 8.84
N HIS A 186 -13.57 10.76 7.86
CA HIS A 186 -14.00 11.55 6.70
C HIS A 186 -15.32 12.23 7.00
N MET A 187 -15.35 13.55 6.87
CA MET A 187 -16.55 14.35 7.08
C MET A 187 -16.96 15.07 5.80
N PRO A 188 -18.24 15.00 5.38
CA PRO A 188 -18.75 15.78 4.26
C PRO A 188 -18.72 17.27 4.58
N LYS A 189 -18.95 18.10 3.56
CA LYS A 189 -19.09 19.55 3.75
C LYS A 189 -20.36 19.85 4.56
N GLY A 190 -20.27 20.82 5.48
CA GLY A 190 -21.38 21.29 6.33
C GLY A 190 -21.02 21.29 7.81
N ASP A 191 -21.98 21.69 8.65
CA ASP A 191 -21.73 22.01 10.06
C ASP A 191 -22.07 20.83 11.03
N GLY A 192 -22.41 19.65 10.50
CA GLY A 192 -22.72 18.50 11.36
C GLY A 192 -23.85 18.73 12.40
N PRO A 193 -24.11 17.83 13.29
CA PRO A 193 -23.49 16.49 13.37
C PRO A 193 -23.89 15.60 12.20
N PHE A 194 -22.93 14.74 11.77
CA PHE A 194 -23.16 13.80 10.69
C PHE A 194 -23.41 12.38 11.21
N PRO A 195 -24.39 11.64 10.68
CA PRO A 195 -24.43 10.20 10.88
C PRO A 195 -23.14 9.60 10.37
N THR A 196 -22.55 8.68 11.14
CA THR A 196 -21.21 8.14 10.83
C THR A 196 -21.26 6.63 10.65
N VAL A 197 -20.66 6.15 9.57
CA VAL A 197 -20.44 4.73 9.31
C VAL A 197 -19.03 4.37 9.76
N LEU A 198 -18.91 3.31 10.57
CA LEU A 198 -17.64 2.71 10.94
C LEU A 198 -17.28 1.62 9.93
N MET A 199 -16.10 1.72 9.34
CA MET A 199 -15.56 0.76 8.37
C MET A 199 -14.28 0.15 8.92
N CYS A 200 -14.25 -1.17 9.01
CA CYS A 200 -13.05 -1.95 9.30
C CYS A 200 -12.76 -2.87 8.12
N GLY A 201 -11.52 -2.91 7.71
CA GLY A 201 -11.05 -3.81 6.66
C GLY A 201 -10.73 -5.21 7.21
N GLY A 202 -10.49 -6.14 6.28
CA GLY A 202 -9.84 -7.42 6.56
C GLY A 202 -8.33 -7.33 6.27
N LEU A 203 -7.66 -8.48 6.27
CA LEU A 203 -6.20 -8.60 6.05
C LEU A 203 -5.67 -7.93 4.77
N ASP A 204 -6.51 -7.83 3.75
CA ASP A 204 -6.13 -7.34 2.41
C ASP A 204 -6.61 -5.92 2.13
N SER A 205 -7.09 -5.20 3.14
CA SER A 205 -7.61 -3.84 2.97
C SER A 205 -7.03 -2.89 4.02
N MET A 206 -6.64 -1.73 3.54
CA MET A 206 -6.11 -0.64 4.35
C MET A 206 -7.19 0.41 4.59
N GLN A 207 -7.12 1.15 5.69
CA GLN A 207 -8.08 2.22 5.99
C GLN A 207 -8.18 3.28 4.88
N THR A 208 -7.13 3.46 4.10
CA THR A 208 -7.06 4.41 2.98
C THR A 208 -7.73 3.91 1.68
N ASP A 209 -8.14 2.65 1.61
CA ASP A 209 -8.77 2.07 0.40
C ASP A 209 -10.22 2.52 0.20
N TYR A 210 -10.84 3.10 1.22
CA TYR A 210 -12.29 3.36 1.23
C TYR A 210 -12.69 4.74 0.73
N TYR A 211 -11.75 5.61 0.29
CA TYR A 211 -12.08 6.96 -0.13
C TYR A 211 -13.11 7.01 -1.27
N SER A 212 -13.00 6.13 -2.26
CA SER A 212 -13.97 6.07 -3.37
C SER A 212 -15.39 5.73 -2.90
N LEU A 213 -15.51 4.88 -1.87
CA LEU A 213 -16.79 4.55 -1.26
C LEU A 213 -17.37 5.75 -0.54
N TYR A 214 -16.54 6.44 0.25
CA TYR A 214 -16.93 7.67 0.93
C TYR A 214 -17.41 8.73 -0.07
N GLU A 215 -16.59 9.04 -1.07
CA GLU A 215 -16.86 10.10 -2.04
C GLU A 215 -18.13 9.86 -2.85
N ARG A 216 -18.34 8.62 -3.32
CA ARG A 216 -19.48 8.30 -4.20
C ARG A 216 -20.80 8.06 -3.47
N TYR A 217 -20.74 7.54 -2.27
CA TYR A 217 -21.95 7.06 -1.60
C TYR A 217 -22.27 7.77 -0.29
N PHE A 218 -21.28 8.11 0.52
CA PHE A 218 -21.52 8.68 1.84
C PHE A 218 -21.53 10.21 1.83
N ALA A 219 -20.50 10.84 1.29
CA ALA A 219 -20.40 12.30 1.27
C ALA A 219 -21.60 13.00 0.61
N PRO A 220 -22.11 12.55 -0.55
CA PRO A 220 -23.29 13.17 -1.17
C PRO A 220 -24.60 13.03 -0.34
N ARG A 221 -24.62 12.14 0.63
CA ARG A 221 -25.74 11.89 1.55
C ARG A 221 -25.56 12.53 2.92
N GLY A 222 -24.52 13.32 3.10
CA GLY A 222 -24.21 13.92 4.40
C GLY A 222 -23.78 12.89 5.46
N ILE A 223 -23.21 11.77 5.06
CA ILE A 223 -22.78 10.70 5.95
C ILE A 223 -21.26 10.76 6.09
N ALA A 224 -20.76 10.79 7.32
CA ALA A 224 -19.35 10.65 7.64
C ALA A 224 -18.93 9.18 7.64
N MET A 225 -17.63 8.93 7.43
CA MET A 225 -17.05 7.59 7.45
C MET A 225 -15.81 7.59 8.34
N LEU A 226 -15.79 6.71 9.33
CA LEU A 226 -14.60 6.42 10.13
C LEU A 226 -14.01 5.08 9.68
N THR A 227 -12.77 5.10 9.21
CA THR A 227 -12.04 3.88 8.83
C THR A 227 -11.00 3.56 9.88
N LEU A 228 -10.87 2.28 10.22
CA LEU A 228 -9.88 1.77 11.17
C LEU A 228 -9.08 0.63 10.56
N ASP A 229 -7.78 0.61 10.83
CA ASP A 229 -6.94 -0.57 10.63
C ASP A 229 -6.86 -1.37 11.95
N MET A 230 -6.98 -2.70 11.86
CA MET A 230 -6.94 -3.61 13.00
C MET A 230 -5.65 -4.44 13.01
#